data_d2aac0133fe22e1c131f7485129a9ce6
#
_entry.id   d2aac0133fe22e1c131f7485129a9ce6
#
_cell.length_a   1.000
_cell.length_b   1.000
_cell.length_c   1.000
_cell.angle_alpha   90.00
_cell.angle_beta   90.00
_cell.angle_gamma   90.00
#
_symmetry.space_group_name_H-M   'P 1'
#
loop_
_entity.id
_entity.type
_entity.pdbx_description
1 polymer ?
#
loop_
_entity_poly.entity_id
_entity_poly.type
_entity_poly.pdbx_seq_one_letter_code
_entity_poly.pdbx_strand_id
1 'polypeptide(L)'
;LIQGLGVGGQTVSLYVIVARVFPSELHGRVFAAFSAAWVIPSLIGPFLAGAVTEYLHWRWVFLGVAALTVCAFVMVFVRLRGRDLHTDDPTGGGTAKRLALAVVVASSALVLSLSGEFGQWAWVGVVVSLTAMALAIRPLLPRRALVAGRGLPSVVLMRGLIAGSLFGAEIYIPYLLIDEYDFSPTWAGLGLTAGALTWALAAELQGRFGDRVGNTRI
;
A
#
# COMPACT_ATOMS: atom_id res chain seq x y z
N LEU A 1 -0.71 12.92 -7.43
CA LEU A 1 -1.25 12.05 -8.49
C LEU A 1 -0.16 11.26 -9.20
N ILE A 2 0.86 11.91 -9.78
CA ILE A 2 1.97 11.24 -10.50
C ILE A 2 2.69 10.24 -9.60
N GLN A 3 3.00 10.63 -8.35
CA GLN A 3 3.62 9.75 -7.37
C GLN A 3 2.74 8.52 -7.07
N GLY A 4 1.43 8.71 -6.89
CA GLY A 4 0.50 7.61 -6.64
C GLY A 4 0.40 6.62 -7.81
N LEU A 5 0.41 7.10 -9.05
CA LEU A 5 0.49 6.26 -10.25
C LEU A 5 1.78 5.45 -10.29
N GLY A 6 2.91 6.09 -9.95
CA GLY A 6 4.22 5.43 -9.87
C GLY A 6 4.23 4.31 -8.83
N VAL A 7 3.79 4.58 -7.60
CA VAL A 7 3.74 3.60 -6.50
C VAL A 7 2.80 2.45 -6.82
N GLY A 8 1.60 2.73 -7.36
CA GLY A 8 0.65 1.71 -7.77
C GLY A 8 1.18 0.81 -8.87
N GLY A 9 1.77 1.39 -9.91
CA GLY A 9 2.40 0.66 -11.00
C GLY A 9 3.57 -0.20 -10.53
N GLN A 10 4.45 0.36 -9.69
CA GLN A 10 5.58 -0.35 -9.11
C GLN A 10 5.13 -1.56 -8.28
N THR A 11 4.14 -1.37 -7.41
CA THR A 11 3.64 -2.44 -6.54
C THR A 11 3.11 -3.61 -7.38
N VAL A 12 2.21 -3.33 -8.33
CA VAL A 12 1.65 -4.37 -9.21
C VAL A 12 2.74 -5.07 -10.03
N SER A 13 3.66 -4.29 -10.62
CA SER A 13 4.75 -4.83 -11.43
C SER A 13 5.65 -5.78 -10.62
N LEU A 14 5.98 -5.45 -9.38
CA LEU A 14 6.78 -6.31 -8.50
C LEU A 14 6.09 -7.66 -8.24
N TYR A 15 4.80 -7.67 -7.95
CA TYR A 15 4.05 -8.93 -7.78
C TYR A 15 4.01 -9.77 -9.06
N VAL A 16 3.84 -9.14 -10.22
CA VAL A 16 3.87 -9.83 -11.53
C VAL A 16 5.26 -10.42 -11.81
N ILE A 17 6.33 -9.67 -11.53
CA ILE A 17 7.71 -10.15 -11.70
C ILE A 17 7.95 -11.38 -10.80
N VAL A 18 7.54 -11.33 -9.55
CA VAL A 18 7.68 -12.48 -8.64
C VAL A 18 6.97 -13.70 -9.19
N ALA A 19 5.73 -13.55 -9.62
CA ALA A 19 4.94 -14.66 -10.13
C ALA A 19 5.50 -15.29 -11.41
N ARG A 20 6.30 -14.55 -12.19
CA ARG A 20 6.82 -15.00 -13.48
C ARG A 20 8.29 -15.41 -13.47
N VAL A 21 9.09 -14.74 -12.65
CA VAL A 21 10.56 -14.95 -12.64
C VAL A 21 10.96 -15.99 -11.63
N PHE A 22 10.20 -16.14 -10.54
CA PHE A 22 10.55 -17.08 -9.47
C PHE A 22 9.66 -18.32 -9.50
N PRO A 23 10.23 -19.53 -9.30
CA PRO A 23 9.44 -20.75 -9.14
C PRO A 23 8.57 -20.65 -7.86
N SER A 24 7.44 -21.36 -7.85
CA SER A 24 6.43 -21.32 -6.79
C SER A 24 6.97 -21.58 -5.38
N GLU A 25 7.99 -22.45 -5.29
CA GLU A 25 8.65 -22.82 -4.03
C GLU A 25 9.39 -21.64 -3.37
N LEU A 26 9.81 -20.65 -4.18
CA LEU A 26 10.52 -19.47 -3.71
C LEU A 26 9.59 -18.28 -3.41
N HIS A 27 8.32 -18.33 -3.80
CA HIS A 27 7.38 -17.22 -3.61
C HIS A 27 7.29 -16.80 -2.14
N GLY A 28 7.24 -17.77 -1.21
CA GLY A 28 7.19 -17.48 0.22
C GLY A 28 8.42 -16.69 0.72
N ARG A 29 9.61 -17.07 0.25
CA ARG A 29 10.86 -16.37 0.61
C ARG A 29 10.93 -14.96 0.03
N VAL A 30 10.47 -14.79 -1.21
CA VAL A 30 10.45 -13.46 -1.86
C VAL A 30 9.43 -12.54 -1.17
N PHE A 31 8.26 -13.04 -0.79
CA PHE A 31 7.27 -12.26 -0.04
C PHE A 31 7.75 -11.94 1.38
N ALA A 32 8.48 -12.83 2.04
CA ALA A 32 9.14 -12.52 3.31
C ALA A 32 10.19 -11.39 3.15
N ALA A 33 10.99 -11.43 2.07
CA ALA A 33 11.92 -10.35 1.75
C ALA A 33 11.19 -9.01 1.47
N PHE A 34 10.03 -9.03 0.81
CA PHE A 34 9.20 -7.83 0.63
C PHE A 34 8.71 -7.28 1.97
N SER A 35 8.27 -8.15 2.89
CA SER A 35 7.87 -7.74 4.23
C SER A 35 9.04 -7.09 4.98
N ALA A 36 10.23 -7.69 4.93
CA ALA A 36 11.44 -7.12 5.53
C ALA A 36 11.82 -5.76 4.88
N ALA A 37 11.64 -5.63 3.56
CA ALA A 37 11.89 -4.38 2.84
C ALA A 37 10.94 -3.23 3.25
N TRP A 38 9.77 -3.52 3.82
CA TRP A 38 8.89 -2.52 4.44
C TRP A 38 9.34 -2.16 5.85
N VAL A 39 9.74 -3.15 6.63
CA VAL A 39 10.09 -2.97 8.05
C VAL A 39 11.39 -2.19 8.23
N ILE A 40 12.43 -2.51 7.47
CA ILE A 40 13.73 -1.84 7.61
C ILE A 40 13.64 -0.32 7.38
N PRO A 41 13.03 0.16 6.27
CA PRO A 41 12.84 1.59 6.09
C PRO A 41 11.94 2.24 7.13
N SER A 42 10.90 1.57 7.62
CA SER A 42 10.02 2.14 8.65
C SER A 42 10.71 2.31 10.00
N LEU A 43 11.71 1.47 10.30
CA LEU A 43 12.49 1.56 11.52
C LEU A 43 13.56 2.65 11.46
N ILE A 44 14.26 2.76 10.34
CA ILE A 44 15.43 3.65 10.18
C ILE A 44 15.03 4.98 9.53
N GLY A 45 14.00 4.97 8.70
CA GLY A 45 13.57 6.10 7.87
C GLY A 45 13.26 7.38 8.65
N PRO A 46 12.45 7.35 9.71
CA PRO A 46 12.15 8.55 10.50
C PRO A 46 13.40 9.18 11.10
N PHE A 47 14.31 8.36 11.62
CA PHE A 47 15.60 8.84 12.17
C PHE A 47 16.47 9.48 11.07
N LEU A 48 16.65 8.81 9.94
CA LEU A 48 17.44 9.35 8.82
C LEU A 48 16.82 10.62 8.24
N ALA A 49 15.50 10.64 8.08
CA ALA A 49 14.79 11.81 7.56
C ALA A 49 14.91 13.00 8.52
N GLY A 50 14.80 12.76 9.83
CA GLY A 50 15.02 13.76 10.87
C GLY A 50 16.43 14.33 10.82
N ALA A 51 17.46 13.47 10.82
CA ALA A 51 18.86 13.88 10.75
C ALA A 51 19.18 14.66 9.47
N VAL A 52 18.72 14.17 8.31
CA VAL A 52 18.91 14.87 7.03
C VAL A 52 18.22 16.24 7.03
N THR A 53 17.04 16.33 7.62
CA THR A 53 16.31 17.60 7.70
C THR A 53 16.98 18.58 8.63
N GLU A 54 17.54 18.12 9.74
CA GLU A 54 18.21 18.94 10.75
C GLU A 54 19.58 19.43 10.29
N TYR A 55 20.43 18.55 9.70
CA TYR A 55 21.81 18.87 9.35
C TYR A 55 22.02 19.35 7.92
N LEU A 56 21.10 19.04 6.98
CA LEU A 56 21.21 19.45 5.60
C LEU A 56 20.02 20.34 5.18
N HIS A 57 18.97 19.71 4.67
CA HIS A 57 17.72 20.38 4.28
C HIS A 57 16.68 19.31 3.94
N TRP A 58 15.40 19.55 4.25
CA TRP A 58 14.30 18.60 3.99
C TRP A 58 14.22 18.10 2.54
N ARG A 59 14.64 18.91 1.56
CA ARG A 59 14.66 18.52 0.13
C ARG A 59 15.57 17.32 -0.15
N TRP A 60 16.65 17.15 0.61
CA TRP A 60 17.56 16.02 0.43
C TRP A 60 16.95 14.69 0.80
N VAL A 61 15.94 14.65 1.66
CA VAL A 61 15.17 13.44 1.95
C VAL A 61 14.49 12.95 0.67
N PHE A 62 13.80 13.84 -0.05
CA PHE A 62 13.12 13.49 -1.29
C PHE A 62 14.08 13.17 -2.43
N LEU A 63 15.14 13.93 -2.59
CA LEU A 63 16.16 13.69 -3.60
C LEU A 63 16.89 12.37 -3.36
N GLY A 64 17.21 12.05 -2.11
CA GLY A 64 17.83 10.78 -1.73
C GLY A 64 16.95 9.58 -2.05
N VAL A 65 15.67 9.65 -1.70
CA VAL A 65 14.70 8.60 -2.05
C VAL A 65 14.55 8.47 -3.57
N ALA A 66 14.47 9.58 -4.31
CA ALA A 66 14.41 9.56 -5.77
C ALA A 66 15.64 8.90 -6.38
N ALA A 67 16.85 9.25 -5.92
CA ALA A 67 18.09 8.65 -6.39
C ALA A 67 18.13 7.13 -6.12
N LEU A 68 17.78 6.69 -4.92
CA LEU A 68 17.68 5.26 -4.56
C LEU A 68 16.67 4.53 -5.44
N THR A 69 15.52 5.16 -5.71
CA THR A 69 14.49 4.59 -6.58
C THR A 69 15.00 4.42 -8.01
N VAL A 70 15.71 5.40 -8.56
CA VAL A 70 16.31 5.32 -9.90
C VAL A 70 17.37 4.21 -9.94
N CYS A 71 18.25 4.11 -8.93
CA CYS A 71 19.24 3.04 -8.85
C CYS A 71 18.56 1.66 -8.80
N ALA A 72 17.53 1.49 -7.97
CA ALA A 72 16.77 0.24 -7.87
C ALA A 72 16.09 -0.10 -9.21
N PHE A 73 15.48 0.90 -9.86
CA PHE A 73 14.85 0.72 -11.17
C PHE A 73 15.86 0.27 -12.23
N VAL A 74 17.02 0.90 -12.29
CA VAL A 74 18.09 0.53 -13.25
C VAL A 74 18.56 -0.91 -12.97
N MET A 75 18.77 -1.28 -11.71
CA MET A 75 19.15 -2.66 -11.34
C MET A 75 18.12 -3.68 -11.83
N VAL A 76 16.85 -3.45 -11.56
CA VAL A 76 15.75 -4.34 -11.99
C VAL A 76 15.67 -4.37 -13.51
N PHE A 77 15.70 -3.22 -14.16
CA PHE A 77 15.65 -3.13 -15.62
C PHE A 77 16.77 -3.89 -16.31
N VAL A 78 18.02 -3.74 -15.84
CA VAL A 78 19.18 -4.46 -16.39
C VAL A 78 19.04 -5.96 -16.20
N ARG A 79 18.53 -6.41 -15.04
CA ARG A 79 18.34 -7.84 -14.74
C ARG A 79 17.18 -8.47 -15.51
N LEU A 80 16.17 -7.69 -15.86
CA LEU A 80 15.00 -8.18 -16.61
C LEU A 80 15.15 -7.98 -18.12
N ARG A 81 16.10 -7.18 -18.56
CA ARG A 81 16.34 -6.93 -19.98
C ARG A 81 16.64 -8.24 -20.73
N GLY A 82 15.85 -8.53 -21.76
CA GLY A 82 15.97 -9.76 -22.55
C GLY A 82 15.19 -10.97 -21.99
N ARG A 83 14.47 -10.82 -20.87
CA ARG A 83 13.51 -11.84 -20.46
C ARG A 83 12.15 -11.57 -21.09
N ASP A 84 11.56 -12.58 -21.68
CA ASP A 84 10.22 -12.50 -22.23
C ASP A 84 9.21 -12.48 -21.05
N LEU A 85 8.68 -11.31 -20.79
CA LEU A 85 7.62 -11.09 -19.78
C LEU A 85 6.25 -11.00 -20.45
N HIS A 86 6.16 -11.26 -21.76
CA HIS A 86 4.90 -11.19 -22.51
C HIS A 86 3.91 -12.23 -21.97
N THR A 87 2.68 -11.82 -21.91
CA THR A 87 1.56 -12.73 -21.62
C THR A 87 0.76 -12.86 -22.89
N ASP A 88 0.65 -14.07 -23.38
CA ASP A 88 -0.39 -14.47 -24.32
C ASP A 88 -1.75 -14.60 -23.59
N ASP A 89 -2.10 -13.61 -22.80
CA ASP A 89 -3.36 -13.62 -22.07
C ASP A 89 -4.44 -13.02 -22.98
N PRO A 90 -5.41 -13.81 -23.49
CA PRO A 90 -6.39 -13.36 -24.45
C PRO A 90 -7.46 -12.42 -23.83
N THR A 91 -7.22 -11.85 -22.66
CA THR A 91 -8.18 -11.03 -21.92
C THR A 91 -8.25 -9.56 -22.36
N GLY A 92 -7.94 -9.26 -23.63
CA GLY A 92 -7.97 -7.88 -24.16
C GLY A 92 -9.34 -7.16 -24.06
N GLY A 93 -10.45 -7.86 -23.96
CA GLY A 93 -11.79 -7.24 -23.95
C GLY A 93 -12.25 -6.63 -22.62
N GLY A 94 -11.63 -6.99 -21.50
CA GLY A 94 -12.05 -6.51 -20.17
C GLY A 94 -11.13 -5.46 -19.53
N THR A 95 -9.92 -5.32 -20.04
CA THR A 95 -8.86 -4.50 -19.42
C THR A 95 -9.19 -3.01 -19.48
N ALA A 96 -9.66 -2.51 -20.60
CA ALA A 96 -10.04 -1.11 -20.76
C ALA A 96 -11.18 -0.71 -19.81
N LYS A 97 -12.20 -1.55 -19.66
CA LYS A 97 -13.30 -1.32 -18.73
C LYS A 97 -12.83 -1.32 -17.28
N ARG A 98 -11.97 -2.27 -16.89
CA ARG A 98 -11.38 -2.33 -15.54
C ARG A 98 -10.53 -1.12 -15.26
N LEU A 99 -9.72 -0.68 -16.23
CA LEU A 99 -8.90 0.51 -16.10
C LEU A 99 -9.77 1.77 -15.94
N ALA A 100 -10.83 1.92 -16.75
CA ALA A 100 -11.77 3.03 -16.63
C ALA A 100 -12.43 3.07 -15.24
N LEU A 101 -12.87 1.93 -14.72
CA LEU A 101 -13.44 1.83 -13.37
C LEU A 101 -12.41 2.16 -12.29
N ALA A 102 -11.16 1.73 -12.43
CA ALA A 102 -10.08 2.09 -11.51
C ALA A 102 -9.80 3.59 -11.52
N VAL A 103 -9.83 4.23 -12.70
CA VAL A 103 -9.71 5.70 -12.82
C VAL A 103 -10.88 6.39 -12.14
N VAL A 104 -12.12 5.89 -12.28
CA VAL A 104 -13.28 6.45 -11.57
C VAL A 104 -13.09 6.34 -10.05
N VAL A 105 -12.63 5.20 -9.52
CA VAL A 105 -12.36 5.04 -8.09
C VAL A 105 -11.28 6.02 -7.62
N ALA A 106 -10.18 6.14 -8.36
CA ALA A 106 -9.08 7.05 -8.03
C ALA A 106 -9.52 8.52 -8.07
N SER A 107 -10.29 8.92 -9.09
CA SER A 107 -10.85 10.27 -9.20
C SER A 107 -11.85 10.57 -8.09
N SER A 108 -12.68 9.59 -7.74
CA SER A 108 -13.63 9.73 -6.61
C SER A 108 -12.89 9.91 -5.27
N ALA A 109 -11.81 9.17 -5.04
CA ALA A 109 -10.97 9.34 -3.85
C ALA A 109 -10.32 10.73 -3.82
N LEU A 110 -9.86 11.25 -4.97
CA LEU A 110 -9.31 12.59 -5.07
C LEU A 110 -10.36 13.66 -4.76
N VAL A 111 -11.55 13.57 -5.37
CA VAL A 111 -12.65 14.52 -5.11
C VAL A 111 -13.08 14.45 -3.64
N LEU A 112 -13.14 13.26 -3.05
CA LEU A 112 -13.42 13.08 -1.63
C LEU A 112 -12.37 13.78 -0.75
N SER A 113 -11.09 13.63 -1.08
CA SER A 113 -9.99 14.29 -0.36
C SER A 113 -10.05 15.82 -0.46
N LEU A 114 -10.48 16.34 -1.61
CA LEU A 114 -10.61 17.78 -1.85
C LEU A 114 -11.97 18.34 -1.42
N SER A 115 -12.90 17.50 -0.99
CA SER A 115 -14.28 17.94 -0.69
C SER A 115 -14.34 19.02 0.41
N GLY A 116 -13.38 19.00 1.35
CA GLY A 116 -13.26 20.04 2.38
C GLY A 116 -13.03 21.44 1.84
N GLU A 117 -12.42 21.59 0.65
CA GLU A 117 -12.16 22.87 0.00
C GLU A 117 -13.41 23.49 -0.65
N PHE A 118 -14.49 22.71 -0.81
CA PHE A 118 -15.70 23.15 -1.50
C PHE A 118 -16.66 23.95 -0.63
N GLY A 119 -16.28 24.32 0.59
CA GLY A 119 -17.08 25.12 1.51
C GLY A 119 -18.48 24.52 1.74
N GLN A 120 -19.54 25.30 1.49
CA GLN A 120 -20.93 24.83 1.67
C GLN A 120 -21.32 23.65 0.77
N TRP A 121 -20.59 23.37 -0.31
CA TRP A 121 -20.84 22.26 -1.23
C TRP A 121 -20.03 21.00 -0.89
N ALA A 122 -19.27 21.00 0.20
CA ALA A 122 -18.45 19.87 0.64
C ALA A 122 -19.25 18.55 0.70
N TRP A 123 -20.46 18.58 1.26
CA TRP A 123 -21.33 17.42 1.36
C TRP A 123 -21.72 16.81 0.01
N VAL A 124 -21.89 17.65 -1.03
CA VAL A 124 -22.18 17.18 -2.40
C VAL A 124 -20.96 16.41 -2.93
N GLY A 125 -19.77 16.97 -2.77
CA GLY A 125 -18.51 16.30 -3.14
C GLY A 125 -18.37 14.93 -2.45
N VAL A 126 -18.65 14.87 -1.15
CA VAL A 126 -18.62 13.62 -0.37
C VAL A 126 -19.63 12.60 -0.91
N VAL A 127 -20.91 12.98 -1.06
CA VAL A 127 -21.96 12.05 -1.52
C VAL A 127 -21.68 11.55 -2.93
N VAL A 128 -21.32 12.44 -3.85
CA VAL A 128 -21.02 12.06 -5.25
C VAL A 128 -19.82 11.12 -5.29
N SER A 129 -18.75 11.44 -4.57
CA SER A 129 -17.53 10.63 -4.53
C SER A 129 -17.77 9.24 -3.94
N LEU A 130 -18.46 9.16 -2.80
CA LEU A 130 -18.77 7.88 -2.17
C LEU A 130 -19.68 7.02 -3.06
N THR A 131 -20.68 7.63 -3.72
CA THR A 131 -21.58 6.93 -4.62
C THR A 131 -20.83 6.41 -5.85
N ALA A 132 -20.05 7.26 -6.51
CA ALA A 132 -19.26 6.88 -7.67
C ALA A 132 -18.26 5.77 -7.34
N MET A 133 -17.56 5.90 -6.19
CA MET A 133 -16.64 4.88 -5.69
C MET A 133 -17.36 3.56 -5.42
N ALA A 134 -18.50 3.57 -4.72
CA ALA A 134 -19.28 2.36 -4.42
C ALA A 134 -19.77 1.65 -5.68
N LEU A 135 -20.19 2.40 -6.70
CA LEU A 135 -20.63 1.84 -7.97
C LEU A 135 -19.46 1.28 -8.80
N ALA A 136 -18.34 2.00 -8.84
CA ALA A 136 -17.18 1.61 -9.64
C ALA A 136 -16.37 0.45 -9.01
N ILE A 137 -16.36 0.32 -7.69
CA ILE A 137 -15.61 -0.75 -7.01
C ILE A 137 -16.29 -2.11 -7.09
N ARG A 138 -17.63 -2.14 -7.19
CA ARG A 138 -18.41 -3.38 -7.26
C ARG A 138 -17.97 -4.34 -8.37
N PRO A 139 -17.83 -3.91 -9.63
CA PRO A 139 -17.38 -4.80 -10.70
C PRO A 139 -15.89 -5.13 -10.66
N LEU A 140 -15.09 -4.39 -9.87
CA LEU A 140 -13.66 -4.67 -9.66
C LEU A 140 -13.43 -5.74 -8.60
N LEU A 141 -14.36 -5.89 -7.65
CA LEU A 141 -14.28 -6.88 -6.58
C LEU A 141 -14.84 -8.23 -7.00
N PRO A 142 -14.38 -9.35 -6.39
CA PRO A 142 -15.00 -10.65 -6.54
C PRO A 142 -16.49 -10.59 -6.19
N ARG A 143 -17.31 -11.38 -6.91
CA ARG A 143 -18.73 -11.48 -6.60
C ARG A 143 -18.95 -11.83 -5.12
N ARG A 144 -19.84 -11.10 -4.45
CA ARG A 144 -20.16 -11.23 -3.01
C ARG A 144 -19.06 -10.80 -2.05
N ALA A 145 -18.02 -10.05 -2.49
CA ALA A 145 -17.00 -9.53 -1.58
C ALA A 145 -17.61 -8.62 -0.52
N LEU A 146 -18.50 -7.69 -0.89
CA LEU A 146 -19.12 -6.73 0.04
C LEU A 146 -20.08 -7.36 1.06
N VAL A 147 -20.48 -8.60 0.85
CA VAL A 147 -21.36 -9.35 1.77
C VAL A 147 -20.64 -10.54 2.41
N ALA A 148 -19.32 -10.50 2.48
CA ALA A 148 -18.48 -11.51 3.09
C ALA A 148 -18.79 -12.95 2.60
N GLY A 149 -19.03 -13.13 1.29
CA GLY A 149 -19.28 -14.46 0.72
C GLY A 149 -18.15 -15.42 1.06
N ARG A 150 -18.49 -16.71 1.29
CA ARG A 150 -17.51 -17.73 1.69
C ARG A 150 -16.33 -17.85 0.71
N GLY A 151 -15.12 -18.00 1.23
CA GLY A 151 -13.88 -18.17 0.48
C GLY A 151 -13.21 -16.84 0.13
N LEU A 152 -12.68 -16.69 -1.08
CA LEU A 152 -11.93 -15.50 -1.52
C LEU A 152 -12.67 -14.16 -1.27
N PRO A 153 -13.99 -14.04 -1.47
CA PRO A 153 -14.70 -12.79 -1.23
C PRO A 153 -14.62 -12.28 0.21
N SER A 154 -14.72 -13.18 1.21
CA SER A 154 -14.60 -12.81 2.63
C SER A 154 -13.18 -12.39 2.99
N VAL A 155 -12.17 -13.04 2.42
CA VAL A 155 -10.76 -12.69 2.63
C VAL A 155 -10.46 -11.29 2.07
N VAL A 156 -10.98 -10.98 0.89
CA VAL A 156 -10.80 -9.65 0.27
C VAL A 156 -11.45 -8.55 1.11
N LEU A 157 -12.68 -8.78 1.60
CA LEU A 157 -13.35 -7.81 2.47
C LEU A 157 -12.61 -7.62 3.79
N MET A 158 -12.25 -8.72 4.47
CA MET A 158 -11.53 -8.67 5.75
C MET A 158 -10.20 -7.93 5.60
N ARG A 159 -9.44 -8.24 4.56
CA ARG A 159 -8.17 -7.54 4.27
C ARG A 159 -8.38 -6.05 4.02
N GLY A 160 -9.44 -5.68 3.30
CA GLY A 160 -9.79 -4.28 3.07
C GLY A 160 -10.16 -3.54 4.36
N LEU A 161 -10.94 -4.15 5.23
CA LEU A 161 -11.33 -3.58 6.53
C LEU A 161 -10.14 -3.43 7.47
N ILE A 162 -9.29 -4.46 7.58
CA ILE A 162 -8.07 -4.41 8.41
C ILE A 162 -7.11 -3.33 7.88
N ALA A 163 -6.88 -3.29 6.58
CA ALA A 163 -6.01 -2.27 5.99
C ALA A 163 -6.58 -0.85 6.19
N GLY A 164 -7.88 -0.67 5.99
CA GLY A 164 -8.54 0.63 6.18
C GLY A 164 -8.45 1.12 7.63
N SER A 165 -8.68 0.26 8.62
CA SER A 165 -8.55 0.62 10.03
C SER A 165 -7.11 0.88 10.44
N LEU A 166 -6.15 0.06 9.96
CA LEU A 166 -4.73 0.24 10.26
C LEU A 166 -4.20 1.56 9.70
N PHE A 167 -4.36 1.80 8.40
CA PHE A 167 -3.87 3.03 7.77
C PHE A 167 -4.61 4.27 8.27
N GLY A 168 -5.90 4.14 8.60
CA GLY A 168 -6.64 5.23 9.25
C GLY A 168 -6.03 5.59 10.60
N ALA A 169 -5.75 4.59 11.45
CA ALA A 169 -5.11 4.80 12.74
C ALA A 169 -3.69 5.38 12.58
N GLU A 170 -2.89 4.83 11.65
CA GLU A 170 -1.51 5.25 11.38
C GLU A 170 -1.41 6.73 11.01
N ILE A 171 -2.36 7.25 10.26
CA ILE A 171 -2.38 8.67 9.87
C ILE A 171 -2.76 9.57 11.05
N TYR A 172 -3.74 9.17 11.87
CA TYR A 172 -4.28 10.02 12.92
C TYR A 172 -3.53 9.93 14.25
N ILE A 173 -2.88 8.81 14.57
CA ILE A 173 -2.14 8.65 15.83
C ILE A 173 -1.05 9.70 16.02
N PRO A 174 -0.15 10.00 15.07
CA PRO A 174 0.86 11.03 15.25
C PRO A 174 0.26 12.42 15.45
N TYR A 175 -0.80 12.73 14.69
CA TYR A 175 -1.53 13.98 14.81
C TYR A 175 -2.11 14.15 16.22
N LEU A 176 -2.79 13.11 16.72
CA LEU A 176 -3.35 13.08 18.07
C LEU A 176 -2.26 13.25 19.14
N LEU A 177 -1.13 12.55 19.01
CA LEU A 177 -0.04 12.62 19.97
C LEU A 177 0.58 14.01 20.03
N ILE A 178 0.71 14.69 18.91
CA ILE A 178 1.28 16.03 18.83
C ILE A 178 0.28 17.09 19.32
N ASP A 179 -0.96 17.01 18.85
CA ASP A 179 -1.95 18.08 19.02
C ASP A 179 -2.65 18.02 20.39
N GLU A 180 -2.93 16.80 20.92
CA GLU A 180 -3.64 16.60 22.18
C GLU A 180 -2.72 16.29 23.37
N TYR A 181 -1.58 15.66 23.11
CA TYR A 181 -0.67 15.21 24.17
C TYR A 181 0.67 15.94 24.19
N ASP A 182 0.86 16.97 23.37
CA ASP A 182 2.08 17.77 23.28
C ASP A 182 3.36 16.96 23.08
N PHE A 183 3.28 15.81 22.42
CA PHE A 183 4.45 15.01 22.11
C PHE A 183 5.29 15.70 21.02
N SER A 184 6.61 15.63 21.14
CA SER A 184 7.47 16.08 20.05
C SER A 184 7.26 15.17 18.81
N PRO A 185 7.45 15.69 17.59
CA PRO A 185 7.34 14.89 16.36
C PRO A 185 8.16 13.62 16.36
N THR A 186 9.32 13.63 17.05
CA THR A 186 10.20 12.47 17.22
C THR A 186 9.52 11.38 18.05
N TRP A 187 8.91 11.72 19.17
CA TRP A 187 8.20 10.75 20.03
C TRP A 187 6.94 10.23 19.36
N ALA A 188 6.21 11.07 18.65
CA ALA A 188 5.04 10.64 17.85
C ALA A 188 5.47 9.65 16.74
N GLY A 189 6.60 9.91 16.08
CA GLY A 189 7.20 9.00 15.10
C GLY A 189 7.62 7.65 15.69
N LEU A 190 8.15 7.63 16.92
CA LEU A 190 8.47 6.38 17.63
C LEU A 190 7.23 5.53 17.91
N GLY A 191 6.06 6.16 18.14
CA GLY A 191 4.79 5.44 18.25
C GLY A 191 4.46 4.65 16.98
N LEU A 192 4.67 5.24 15.80
CA LEU A 192 4.51 4.53 14.52
C LEU A 192 5.54 3.39 14.35
N THR A 193 6.77 3.63 14.77
CA THR A 193 7.83 2.60 14.75
C THR A 193 7.44 1.39 15.59
N ALA A 194 6.86 1.59 16.77
CA ALA A 194 6.35 0.51 17.62
C ALA A 194 5.26 -0.29 16.91
N GLY A 195 4.33 0.39 16.20
CA GLY A 195 3.31 -0.25 15.36
C GLY A 195 3.92 -1.11 14.24
N ALA A 196 4.92 -0.58 13.53
CA ALA A 196 5.63 -1.31 12.48
C ALA A 196 6.38 -2.53 13.01
N LEU A 197 7.02 -2.44 14.17
CA LEU A 197 7.69 -3.56 14.83
C LEU A 197 6.73 -4.66 15.25
N THR A 198 5.58 -4.30 15.82
CA THR A 198 4.55 -5.30 16.19
C THR A 198 3.97 -6.00 14.98
N TRP A 199 3.76 -5.28 13.88
CA TRP A 199 3.37 -5.87 12.60
C TRP A 199 4.40 -6.87 12.08
N ALA A 200 5.68 -6.48 12.08
CA ALA A 200 6.77 -7.36 11.65
C ALA A 200 6.89 -8.61 12.51
N LEU A 201 6.79 -8.44 13.83
CA LEU A 201 6.85 -9.56 14.78
C LEU A 201 5.68 -10.53 14.55
N ALA A 202 4.48 -10.01 14.36
CA ALA A 202 3.30 -10.82 14.06
C ALA A 202 3.46 -11.60 12.75
N ALA A 203 3.98 -10.96 11.69
CA ALA A 203 4.25 -11.61 10.41
C ALA A 203 5.30 -12.72 10.53
N GLU A 204 6.36 -12.48 11.31
CA GLU A 204 7.41 -13.48 11.56
C GLU A 204 6.88 -14.68 12.38
N LEU A 205 6.10 -14.41 13.43
CA LEU A 205 5.46 -15.45 14.23
C LEU A 205 4.49 -16.28 13.38
N GLN A 206 3.69 -15.62 12.55
CA GLN A 206 2.80 -16.31 11.62
C GLN A 206 3.59 -17.17 10.61
N GLY A 207 4.70 -16.68 10.07
CA GLY A 207 5.55 -17.42 9.16
C GLY A 207 6.20 -18.67 9.81
N ARG A 208 6.60 -18.56 11.08
CA ARG A 208 7.24 -19.68 11.79
C ARG A 208 6.26 -20.71 12.35
N PHE A 209 5.12 -20.29 12.82
CA PHE A 209 4.18 -21.14 13.55
C PHE A 209 2.88 -21.43 12.78
N GLY A 210 2.63 -20.74 11.65
CA GLY A 210 1.42 -20.89 10.86
C GLY A 210 1.12 -22.31 10.42
N ASP A 211 2.16 -23.03 9.98
CA ASP A 211 2.02 -24.43 9.54
C ASP A 211 1.76 -25.40 10.71
N ARG A 212 2.23 -25.07 11.94
CA ARG A 212 2.07 -25.92 13.13
C ARG A 212 0.73 -25.73 13.82
N VAL A 213 0.22 -24.49 13.83
CA VAL A 213 -1.02 -24.12 14.55
C VAL A 213 -2.25 -24.20 13.64
N GLY A 214 -2.02 -24.17 12.34
CA GLY A 214 -3.05 -24.10 11.29
C GLY A 214 -3.52 -22.65 11.05
N ASN A 215 -3.55 -22.27 9.79
CA ASN A 215 -3.89 -20.89 9.34
C ASN A 215 -5.29 -20.38 9.78
N THR A 216 -6.13 -21.24 10.32
CA THR A 216 -7.46 -20.89 10.83
C THR A 216 -7.48 -20.51 12.32
N ARG A 217 -6.37 -20.72 13.04
CA ARG A 217 -6.26 -20.47 14.50
C ARG A 217 -5.30 -19.34 14.85
N ILE A 218 -4.58 -18.82 13.86
CA ILE A 218 -3.75 -17.62 13.93
C ILE A 218 -4.49 -16.46 13.26
#